data_56cd7cbb66a9b6411cf3e5736d1961b1
#
_entry.id   56cd7cbb66a9b6411cf3e5736d1961b1
#
_cell.length_a   1.000
_cell.length_b   1.000
_cell.length_c   1.000
_cell.angle_alpha   90.00
_cell.angle_beta   90.00
_cell.angle_gamma   90.00
#
_symmetry.space_group_name_H-M   'P 1'
#
loop_
_entity.id
_entity.type
_entity.pdbx_description
1 polymer ?
#
loop_
_entity_poly.entity_id
_entity_poly.type
_entity_poly.pdbx_seq_one_letter_code
_entity_poly.pdbx_strand_id
1 'polypeptide(L)'
;LRQLARQKAASGGRAVIVVSDKTRPVPYRGKTGILAPTLRTLVDAGFPRERITVLIGNGSHRSMSPPEIEAMLGLAEAGWEVAVENHVYDREEALVLVGHTGRGSPVKINRLYAEASLKIVTGLVESHFMAGASGGRKSICPAIAGKETLRIFHGPQIIGSPLSADLVFDGNPCHEEAEAAAELAGCDFAINVTLDPARRLTGVFCGDIR
;
A
#
# COMPACT_ATOMS: atom_id res chain seq x y z
N LEU A 1 -6.93 4.74 -14.27
CA LEU A 1 -7.24 3.43 -13.72
C LEU A 1 -8.12 2.58 -14.64
N ARG A 2 -9.30 3.08 -15.12
CA ARG A 2 -10.26 2.28 -15.90
C ARG A 2 -9.64 1.60 -17.14
N GLN A 3 -8.84 2.34 -17.93
CA GLN A 3 -8.18 1.80 -19.12
C GLN A 3 -7.17 0.71 -18.76
N LEU A 4 -6.33 0.95 -17.76
CA LEU A 4 -5.36 0.00 -17.24
C LEU A 4 -6.04 -1.27 -16.71
N ALA A 5 -7.10 -1.09 -15.93
CA ALA A 5 -7.88 -2.21 -15.38
C ALA A 5 -8.49 -3.09 -16.50
N ARG A 6 -9.03 -2.50 -17.58
CA ARG A 6 -9.56 -3.25 -18.73
C ARG A 6 -8.49 -4.11 -19.40
N GLN A 7 -7.30 -3.57 -19.60
CA GLN A 7 -6.18 -4.31 -20.20
C GLN A 7 -5.78 -5.50 -19.33
N LYS A 8 -5.66 -5.29 -18.02
CA LYS A 8 -5.25 -6.32 -17.06
C LYS A 8 -6.33 -7.36 -16.79
N ALA A 9 -7.62 -6.98 -16.80
CA ALA A 9 -8.73 -7.90 -16.62
C ALA A 9 -8.84 -8.90 -17.79
N ALA A 10 -8.58 -8.45 -19.02
CA ALA A 10 -8.62 -9.30 -20.23
C ALA A 10 -7.64 -10.47 -20.17
N SER A 11 -6.54 -10.37 -19.45
CA SER A 11 -5.57 -11.46 -19.26
C SER A 11 -5.96 -12.47 -18.16
N GLY A 12 -7.12 -12.31 -17.55
CA GLY A 12 -7.62 -13.22 -16.51
C GLY A 12 -6.88 -13.13 -15.18
N GLY A 13 -6.12 -12.04 -14.94
CA GLY A 13 -5.32 -11.85 -13.74
C GLY A 13 -6.11 -11.46 -12.49
N ARG A 14 -5.38 -11.22 -11.41
CA ARG A 14 -5.91 -10.74 -10.12
C ARG A 14 -5.54 -9.27 -9.91
N ALA A 15 -6.42 -8.52 -9.23
CA ALA A 15 -6.14 -7.17 -8.75
C ALA A 15 -5.91 -7.16 -7.24
N VAL A 16 -4.90 -6.46 -6.79
CA VAL A 16 -4.66 -6.23 -5.36
C VAL A 16 -4.66 -4.73 -5.07
N ILE A 17 -5.45 -4.34 -4.07
CA ILE A 17 -5.52 -2.97 -3.56
C ILE A 17 -4.89 -2.98 -2.17
N VAL A 18 -3.72 -2.36 -2.02
CA VAL A 18 -3.12 -2.17 -0.70
C VAL A 18 -3.80 -1.00 -0.01
N VAL A 19 -4.30 -1.24 1.20
CA VAL A 19 -4.90 -0.24 2.09
C VAL A 19 -4.04 -0.11 3.34
N SER A 20 -3.95 1.10 3.90
CA SER A 20 -3.29 1.29 5.19
C SER A 20 -4.09 0.63 6.30
N ASP A 21 -3.43 0.25 7.38
CA ASP A 21 -4.09 -0.21 8.59
C ASP A 21 -4.77 0.97 9.35
N LYS A 22 -5.45 0.65 10.44
CA LYS A 22 -6.20 1.64 11.25
C LYS A 22 -5.35 2.76 11.87
N THR A 23 -4.02 2.65 11.84
CA THR A 23 -3.13 3.70 12.37
C THR A 23 -3.04 4.91 11.47
N ARG A 24 -3.48 4.78 10.21
CA ARG A 24 -3.57 5.87 9.24
C ARG A 24 -5.04 6.18 8.93
N PRO A 25 -5.50 7.42 9.12
CA PRO A 25 -6.92 7.79 8.95
C PRO A 25 -7.31 8.01 7.47
N VAL A 26 -6.91 7.10 6.58
CA VAL A 26 -7.34 7.15 5.18
C VAL A 26 -8.85 6.95 5.10
N PRO A 27 -9.62 7.81 4.40
CA PRO A 27 -11.06 7.68 4.30
C PRO A 27 -11.44 6.57 3.30
N TYR A 28 -11.52 5.32 3.78
CA TYR A 28 -11.90 4.19 2.92
C TYR A 28 -13.40 4.06 2.73
N ARG A 29 -14.21 4.44 3.74
CA ARG A 29 -15.68 4.29 3.76
C ARG A 29 -16.42 5.63 3.73
N GLY A 30 -17.74 5.56 3.58
CA GLY A 30 -18.62 6.72 3.61
C GLY A 30 -18.63 7.52 2.30
N LYS A 31 -19.21 8.73 2.34
CA LYS A 31 -19.43 9.57 1.13
C LYS A 31 -18.15 10.00 0.44
N THR A 32 -17.07 10.18 1.20
CA THR A 32 -15.74 10.56 0.69
C THR A 32 -14.79 9.37 0.63
N GLY A 33 -15.31 8.15 0.83
CA GLY A 33 -14.51 6.93 0.84
C GLY A 33 -13.93 6.59 -0.53
N ILE A 34 -12.63 6.30 -0.57
CA ILE A 34 -11.93 6.01 -1.83
C ILE A 34 -12.04 4.54 -2.26
N LEU A 35 -12.39 3.62 -1.34
CA LEU A 35 -12.34 2.18 -1.65
C LEU A 35 -13.49 1.73 -2.55
N ALA A 36 -14.74 2.06 -2.23
CA ALA A 36 -15.90 1.65 -3.02
C ALA A 36 -15.87 2.16 -4.47
N PRO A 37 -15.51 3.42 -4.77
CA PRO A 37 -15.30 3.88 -6.15
C PRO A 37 -14.19 3.13 -6.88
N THR A 38 -13.11 2.77 -6.19
CA THR A 38 -12.00 1.98 -6.76
C THR A 38 -12.48 0.59 -7.13
N LEU A 39 -13.16 -0.13 -6.21
CA LEU A 39 -13.72 -1.45 -6.45
C LEU A 39 -14.72 -1.44 -7.63
N ARG A 40 -15.61 -0.45 -7.66
CA ARG A 40 -16.56 -0.28 -8.78
C ARG A 40 -15.84 -0.12 -10.11
N THR A 41 -14.79 0.71 -10.14
CA THR A 41 -13.98 0.90 -11.35
C THR A 41 -13.36 -0.39 -11.86
N LEU A 42 -12.90 -1.27 -10.95
CA LEU A 42 -12.32 -2.57 -11.32
C LEU A 42 -13.40 -3.53 -11.84
N VAL A 43 -14.54 -3.62 -11.18
CA VAL A 43 -15.66 -4.48 -11.63
C VAL A 43 -16.19 -4.02 -12.97
N ASP A 44 -16.41 -2.71 -13.17
CA ASP A 44 -16.85 -2.11 -14.44
C ASP A 44 -15.81 -2.30 -15.57
N ALA A 45 -14.55 -2.51 -15.20
CA ALA A 45 -13.47 -2.80 -16.15
C ALA A 45 -13.34 -4.30 -16.48
N GLY A 46 -14.10 -5.19 -15.81
CA GLY A 46 -14.16 -6.61 -16.08
C GLY A 46 -13.44 -7.52 -15.09
N PHE A 47 -12.95 -6.99 -13.94
CA PHE A 47 -12.46 -7.85 -12.86
C PHE A 47 -13.66 -8.46 -12.12
N PRO A 48 -13.80 -9.78 -12.04
CA PRO A 48 -14.76 -10.41 -11.16
C PRO A 48 -14.34 -10.17 -9.70
N ARG A 49 -15.32 -10.04 -8.80
CA ARG A 49 -15.08 -9.71 -7.38
C ARG A 49 -14.14 -10.70 -6.71
N GLU A 50 -14.22 -11.96 -7.05
CA GLU A 50 -13.41 -13.07 -6.54
C GLU A 50 -11.93 -12.97 -6.94
N ARG A 51 -11.60 -12.10 -7.88
CA ARG A 51 -10.24 -11.80 -8.33
C ARG A 51 -9.72 -10.46 -7.84
N ILE A 52 -10.46 -9.80 -6.96
CA ILE A 52 -10.05 -8.57 -6.30
C ILE A 52 -9.74 -8.89 -4.84
N THR A 53 -8.55 -8.53 -4.39
CA THR A 53 -8.15 -8.65 -2.97
C THR A 53 -7.80 -7.28 -2.42
N VAL A 54 -8.35 -6.94 -1.27
CA VAL A 54 -7.92 -5.80 -0.45
C VAL A 54 -6.88 -6.32 0.53
N LEU A 55 -5.64 -5.83 0.42
CA LEU A 55 -4.52 -6.23 1.27
C LEU A 55 -4.24 -5.11 2.28
N ILE A 56 -4.37 -5.41 3.56
CA ILE A 56 -4.08 -4.46 4.64
C ILE A 56 -2.58 -4.42 4.88
N GLY A 57 -1.97 -3.27 4.63
CA GLY A 57 -0.55 -3.02 4.85
C GLY A 57 -0.25 -2.75 6.32
N ASN A 58 -0.13 -3.81 7.10
CA ASN A 58 0.14 -3.74 8.55
C ASN A 58 1.60 -3.42 8.86
N GLY A 59 2.53 -3.60 7.91
CA GLY A 59 3.96 -3.58 8.23
C GLY A 59 4.27 -4.58 9.34
N SER A 60 4.92 -4.11 10.40
CA SER A 60 5.21 -4.91 11.61
C SER A 60 4.11 -4.84 12.68
N HIS A 61 3.00 -4.16 12.42
CA HIS A 61 1.87 -4.10 13.35
C HIS A 61 1.14 -5.44 13.39
N ARG A 62 0.37 -5.66 14.46
CA ARG A 62 -0.51 -6.82 14.56
C ARG A 62 -1.58 -6.81 13.47
N SER A 63 -2.03 -7.98 13.08
CA SER A 63 -3.20 -8.12 12.22
C SER A 63 -4.45 -7.45 12.84
N MET A 64 -5.26 -6.86 11.98
CA MET A 64 -6.56 -6.31 12.36
C MET A 64 -7.59 -7.42 12.47
N SER A 65 -8.45 -7.35 13.48
CA SER A 65 -9.57 -8.26 13.63
C SER A 65 -10.71 -7.95 12.63
N PRO A 66 -11.60 -8.93 12.34
CA PRO A 66 -12.72 -8.69 11.43
C PRO A 66 -13.58 -7.47 11.77
N PRO A 67 -13.94 -7.21 13.07
CA PRO A 67 -14.66 -5.99 13.42
C PRO A 67 -13.89 -4.70 13.15
N GLU A 68 -12.56 -4.69 13.35
CA GLU A 68 -11.70 -3.53 13.05
C GLU A 68 -11.63 -3.28 11.55
N ILE A 69 -11.54 -4.34 10.75
CA ILE A 69 -11.54 -4.28 9.29
C ILE A 69 -12.85 -3.68 8.78
N GLU A 70 -13.99 -4.18 9.24
CA GLU A 70 -15.29 -3.64 8.82
C GLU A 70 -15.48 -2.19 9.28
N ALA A 71 -15.09 -1.86 10.51
CA ALA A 71 -15.14 -0.47 11.00
C ALA A 71 -14.30 0.48 10.13
N MET A 72 -13.17 0.01 9.58
CA MET A 72 -12.28 0.82 8.74
C MET A 72 -12.76 0.88 7.29
N LEU A 73 -13.12 -0.25 6.69
CA LEU A 73 -13.39 -0.36 5.25
C LEU A 73 -14.87 -0.20 4.89
N GLY A 74 -15.80 -0.61 5.77
CA GLY A 74 -17.24 -0.55 5.55
C GLY A 74 -17.72 -1.35 4.34
N LEU A 75 -17.08 -2.48 4.06
CA LEU A 75 -17.35 -3.27 2.85
C LEU A 75 -18.73 -3.92 2.91
N ALA A 76 -19.09 -4.54 4.03
CA ALA A 76 -20.40 -5.18 4.19
C ALA A 76 -21.53 -4.14 4.13
N GLU A 77 -21.36 -2.99 4.80
CA GLU A 77 -22.31 -1.86 4.76
C GLU A 77 -22.52 -1.35 3.33
N ALA A 78 -21.45 -1.34 2.52
CA ALA A 78 -21.48 -0.89 1.12
C ALA A 78 -21.88 -1.99 0.11
N GLY A 79 -22.18 -3.21 0.55
CA GLY A 79 -22.57 -4.35 -0.29
C GLY A 79 -21.43 -4.92 -1.13
N TRP A 80 -20.19 -4.81 -0.63
CA TRP A 80 -19.01 -5.38 -1.29
C TRP A 80 -18.59 -6.70 -0.65
N GLU A 81 -18.56 -7.74 -1.47
CA GLU A 81 -18.02 -9.06 -1.14
C GLU A 81 -16.73 -9.25 -1.94
N VAL A 82 -15.59 -8.94 -1.32
CA VAL A 82 -14.25 -9.12 -1.87
C VAL A 82 -13.34 -9.70 -0.78
N ALA A 83 -12.30 -10.42 -1.18
CA ALA A 83 -11.31 -10.94 -0.23
C ALA A 83 -10.59 -9.79 0.48
N VAL A 84 -10.43 -9.90 1.80
CA VAL A 84 -9.64 -8.96 2.62
C VAL A 84 -8.62 -9.75 3.42
N GLU A 85 -7.35 -9.40 3.25
CA GLU A 85 -6.23 -10.10 3.87
C GLU A 85 -5.36 -9.14 4.68
N ASN A 86 -4.92 -9.57 5.86
CA ASN A 86 -3.87 -8.87 6.59
C ASN A 86 -2.50 -9.27 6.03
N HIS A 87 -1.63 -8.29 5.82
CA HIS A 87 -0.22 -8.59 5.65
C HIS A 87 0.39 -9.07 6.97
N VAL A 88 1.15 -10.16 6.92
CA VAL A 88 1.87 -10.72 8.07
C VAL A 88 3.36 -10.78 7.70
N TYR A 89 4.13 -9.83 8.25
CA TYR A 89 5.50 -9.52 7.85
C TYR A 89 6.53 -10.63 8.11
N ASP A 90 6.24 -11.57 9.00
CA ASP A 90 7.11 -12.68 9.41
C ASP A 90 6.62 -14.07 8.97
N ARG A 91 5.59 -14.12 8.11
CA ARG A 91 5.11 -15.35 7.49
C ARG A 91 5.84 -15.58 6.17
N GLU A 92 6.96 -16.31 6.21
CA GLU A 92 7.85 -16.50 5.04
C GLU A 92 7.13 -17.09 3.80
N GLU A 93 6.20 -18.02 3.99
CA GLU A 93 5.42 -18.61 2.90
C GLU A 93 4.49 -17.62 2.19
N ALA A 94 4.16 -16.51 2.84
CA ALA A 94 3.35 -15.42 2.27
C ALA A 94 4.20 -14.32 1.63
N LEU A 95 5.52 -14.51 1.56
CA LEU A 95 6.45 -13.52 1.01
C LEU A 95 7.13 -14.03 -0.26
N VAL A 96 7.58 -13.10 -1.10
CA VAL A 96 8.39 -13.36 -2.30
C VAL A 96 9.53 -12.37 -2.34
N LEU A 97 10.74 -12.85 -2.58
CA LEU A 97 11.91 -12.00 -2.87
C LEU A 97 11.75 -11.44 -4.28
N VAL A 98 11.62 -10.13 -4.41
CA VAL A 98 11.48 -9.44 -5.71
C VAL A 98 12.78 -8.83 -6.21
N GLY A 99 13.82 -8.79 -5.38
CA GLY A 99 15.15 -8.31 -5.74
C GLY A 99 15.92 -7.78 -4.53
N HIS A 100 16.99 -7.02 -4.82
CA HIS A 100 17.80 -6.34 -3.82
C HIS A 100 17.90 -4.86 -4.19
N THR A 101 17.86 -3.99 -3.19
CA THR A 101 18.09 -2.55 -3.41
C THR A 101 19.57 -2.28 -3.76
N GLY A 102 19.87 -1.06 -4.20
CA GLY A 102 21.26 -0.65 -4.42
C GLY A 102 22.14 -0.68 -3.18
N ARG A 103 21.56 -0.72 -1.99
CA ARG A 103 22.24 -0.90 -0.69
C ARG A 103 22.41 -2.39 -0.33
N GLY A 104 21.97 -3.31 -1.20
CA GLY A 104 22.05 -4.76 -0.96
C GLY A 104 20.93 -5.31 -0.07
N SER A 105 19.93 -4.52 0.28
CA SER A 105 18.79 -4.98 1.10
C SER A 105 17.91 -5.95 0.31
N PRO A 106 17.64 -7.16 0.81
CA PRO A 106 16.68 -8.05 0.17
C PRO A 106 15.25 -7.46 0.30
N VAL A 107 14.54 -7.39 -0.80
CA VAL A 107 13.15 -6.89 -0.84
C VAL A 107 12.21 -8.08 -0.94
N LYS A 108 11.71 -8.51 0.22
CA LYS A 108 10.63 -9.51 0.32
C LYS A 108 9.30 -8.78 0.46
N ILE A 109 8.35 -9.08 -0.41
CA ILE A 109 7.04 -8.43 -0.49
C ILE A 109 5.94 -9.48 -0.37
N ASN A 110 4.79 -9.09 0.14
CA ASN A 110 3.60 -9.94 0.21
C ASN A 110 3.32 -10.60 -1.15
N ARG A 111 3.20 -11.93 -1.16
CA ARG A 111 3.03 -12.75 -2.36
C ARG A 111 1.79 -12.34 -3.17
N LEU A 112 0.65 -12.08 -2.49
CA LEU A 112 -0.58 -11.66 -3.18
C LEU A 112 -0.36 -10.42 -4.03
N TYR A 113 0.41 -9.45 -3.49
CA TYR A 113 0.75 -8.24 -4.22
C TYR A 113 1.79 -8.50 -5.32
N ALA A 114 2.85 -9.23 -5.00
CA ALA A 114 3.93 -9.49 -5.96
C ALA A 114 3.41 -10.20 -7.23
N GLU A 115 2.49 -11.16 -7.07
CA GLU A 115 1.92 -11.98 -8.14
C GLU A 115 0.68 -11.36 -8.79
N ALA A 116 0.20 -10.22 -8.30
CA ALA A 116 -0.97 -9.54 -8.89
C ALA A 116 -0.66 -9.01 -10.29
N SER A 117 -1.63 -9.12 -11.19
CA SER A 117 -1.57 -8.53 -12.53
C SER A 117 -1.88 -7.02 -12.51
N LEU A 118 -2.68 -6.57 -11.55
CA LEU A 118 -2.97 -5.17 -11.31
C LEU A 118 -2.67 -4.81 -9.85
N LYS A 119 -1.69 -3.95 -9.66
CA LYS A 119 -1.13 -3.53 -8.38
C LYS A 119 -1.55 -2.10 -8.08
N ILE A 120 -2.43 -1.92 -7.10
CA ILE A 120 -2.92 -0.62 -6.68
C ILE A 120 -2.49 -0.38 -5.23
N VAL A 121 -1.97 0.80 -4.95
CA VAL A 121 -1.68 1.22 -3.57
C VAL A 121 -2.53 2.43 -3.20
N THR A 122 -2.89 2.53 -1.93
CA THR A 122 -3.58 3.70 -1.37
C THR A 122 -2.78 4.25 -0.20
N GLY A 123 -2.85 5.53 0.07
CA GLY A 123 -2.08 6.12 1.17
C GLY A 123 -2.56 7.51 1.58
N LEU A 124 -2.14 7.92 2.77
CA LEU A 124 -2.25 9.28 3.26
C LEU A 124 -0.90 9.97 3.06
N VAL A 125 -0.92 11.13 2.41
CA VAL A 125 0.26 11.98 2.29
C VAL A 125 0.26 12.97 3.45
N GLU A 126 1.25 12.82 4.31
CA GLU A 126 1.54 13.68 5.44
C GLU A 126 3.05 13.68 5.68
N SER A 127 3.59 14.63 6.40
CA SER A 127 5.00 14.63 6.79
C SER A 127 5.33 13.40 7.63
N HIS A 128 6.57 12.93 7.54
CA HIS A 128 6.99 11.71 8.25
C HIS A 128 8.39 11.86 8.82
N PHE A 129 8.52 11.72 10.13
CA PHE A 129 9.71 12.00 10.91
C PHE A 129 11.02 11.32 10.43
N MET A 130 10.96 10.25 9.64
CA MET A 130 12.15 9.57 9.12
C MET A 130 12.18 9.43 7.58
N ALA A 131 11.05 9.43 6.89
CA ALA A 131 10.97 9.12 5.46
C ALA A 131 10.57 10.34 4.59
N GLY A 132 10.68 11.54 5.12
CA GLY A 132 10.23 12.76 4.48
C GLY A 132 8.70 12.88 4.49
N ALA A 133 8.01 12.00 3.76
CA ALA A 133 6.55 11.92 3.74
C ALA A 133 6.06 10.47 3.70
N SER A 134 4.81 10.28 4.10
CA SER A 134 4.04 9.03 3.94
C SER A 134 3.31 8.98 2.59
N GLY A 135 2.50 7.94 2.36
CA GLY A 135 1.82 7.67 1.10
C GLY A 135 2.73 7.02 0.05
N GLY A 136 2.17 6.77 -1.13
CA GLY A 136 2.89 6.24 -2.28
C GLY A 136 3.72 4.99 -1.96
N ARG A 137 5.02 5.08 -2.18
CA ARG A 137 6.01 4.02 -1.95
C ARG A 137 5.93 3.37 -0.56
N LYS A 138 5.53 4.12 0.46
CA LYS A 138 5.40 3.58 1.83
C LYS A 138 4.26 2.58 1.99
N SER A 139 3.30 2.56 1.09
CA SER A 139 2.26 1.52 1.04
C SER A 139 2.83 0.17 0.55
N ILE A 140 4.06 0.17 0.03
CA ILE A 140 4.81 -1.04 -0.33
C ILE A 140 5.86 -1.35 0.73
N CYS A 141 6.82 -0.47 0.92
CA CYS A 141 7.82 -0.58 1.97
C CYS A 141 7.70 0.62 2.94
N PRO A 142 7.34 0.39 4.19
CA PRO A 142 7.32 -0.89 4.94
C PRO A 142 5.99 -1.67 4.95
N ALA A 143 4.89 -1.16 4.40
CA ALA A 143 3.53 -1.63 4.71
C ALA A 143 3.26 -3.11 4.37
N ILE A 144 3.83 -3.64 3.28
CA ILE A 144 3.66 -5.04 2.86
C ILE A 144 4.99 -5.77 2.69
N ALA A 145 6.06 -5.23 3.32
CA ALA A 145 7.40 -5.80 3.28
C ALA A 145 7.62 -6.85 4.39
N GLY A 146 8.46 -7.84 4.09
CA GLY A 146 8.81 -8.91 5.01
C GLY A 146 9.79 -8.47 6.10
N LYS A 147 9.92 -9.31 7.13
CA LYS A 147 10.72 -9.06 8.35
C LYS A 147 12.15 -8.65 8.06
N GLU A 148 12.81 -9.32 7.14
CA GLU A 148 14.21 -9.05 6.79
C GLU A 148 14.37 -7.66 6.14
N THR A 149 13.50 -7.31 5.19
CA THR A 149 13.43 -5.99 4.58
C THR A 149 13.16 -4.91 5.64
N LEU A 150 12.20 -5.15 6.56
CA LEU A 150 11.86 -4.21 7.63
C LEU A 150 13.01 -3.98 8.62
N ARG A 151 13.78 -5.03 8.94
CA ARG A 151 14.93 -4.89 9.86
C ARG A 151 16.01 -3.95 9.31
N ILE A 152 16.21 -3.95 8.00
CA ILE A 152 17.15 -3.05 7.35
C ILE A 152 16.53 -1.67 7.24
N PHE A 153 15.30 -1.56 6.75
CA PHE A 153 14.57 -0.30 6.60
C PHE A 153 14.45 0.50 7.91
N HIS A 154 14.24 -0.18 9.03
CA HIS A 154 14.22 0.38 10.37
C HIS A 154 15.56 0.19 11.12
N GLY A 155 16.62 -0.14 10.40
CA GLY A 155 17.94 -0.35 10.98
C GLY A 155 18.67 0.96 11.31
N PRO A 156 19.66 0.89 12.20
CA PRO A 156 20.37 2.08 12.68
C PRO A 156 21.09 2.86 11.56
N GLN A 157 21.49 2.18 10.50
CA GLN A 157 22.15 2.81 9.35
C GLN A 157 21.20 3.72 8.55
N ILE A 158 19.91 3.40 8.53
CA ILE A 158 18.88 4.21 7.86
C ILE A 158 18.32 5.25 8.83
N ILE A 159 17.83 4.81 10.00
CA ILE A 159 17.17 5.72 10.95
C ILE A 159 18.18 6.69 11.58
N GLY A 160 19.44 6.28 11.78
CA GLY A 160 20.48 7.11 12.37
C GLY A 160 21.06 8.19 11.45
N SER A 161 20.66 8.22 10.18
CA SER A 161 21.08 9.28 9.26
C SER A 161 20.44 10.62 9.64
N PRO A 162 21.19 11.73 9.68
CA PRO A 162 20.62 13.06 9.91
C PRO A 162 19.66 13.50 8.80
N LEU A 163 19.74 12.86 7.62
CA LEU A 163 18.83 13.09 6.50
C LEU A 163 17.52 12.28 6.60
N SER A 164 17.43 11.30 7.50
CA SER A 164 16.18 10.61 7.82
C SER A 164 15.31 11.50 8.71
N ALA A 165 14.70 12.51 8.08
CA ALA A 165 13.98 13.58 8.77
C ALA A 165 12.71 13.99 8.03
N ASP A 166 11.88 14.77 8.70
CA ASP A 166 10.65 15.34 8.15
C ASP A 166 10.93 16.19 6.90
N LEU A 167 10.16 15.94 5.85
CA LEU A 167 10.21 16.68 4.58
C LEU A 167 11.58 16.71 3.88
N VAL A 168 12.50 15.85 4.31
CA VAL A 168 13.77 15.63 3.61
C VAL A 168 13.58 14.44 2.65
N PHE A 169 13.86 14.65 1.37
CA PHE A 169 13.75 13.63 0.32
C PHE A 169 15.11 13.31 -0.28
N ASP A 170 15.82 14.33 -0.77
CA ASP A 170 17.13 14.16 -1.40
C ASP A 170 18.17 13.66 -0.41
N GLY A 171 18.77 12.51 -0.70
CA GLY A 171 19.77 11.88 0.15
C GLY A 171 19.21 11.25 1.45
N ASN A 172 17.89 11.26 1.63
CA ASN A 172 17.26 10.57 2.76
C ASN A 172 17.28 9.05 2.53
N PRO A 173 18.08 8.27 3.27
CA PRO A 173 18.23 6.85 2.99
C PRO A 173 16.94 6.05 3.24
N CYS A 174 16.07 6.52 4.10
CA CYS A 174 14.77 5.89 4.33
C CYS A 174 13.82 6.11 3.14
N HIS A 175 13.85 7.31 2.55
CA HIS A 175 13.10 7.62 1.33
C HIS A 175 13.58 6.78 0.15
N GLU A 176 14.90 6.82 -0.11
CA GLU A 176 15.53 6.11 -1.23
C GLU A 176 15.33 4.58 -1.15
N GLU A 177 15.43 4.01 0.06
CA GLU A 177 15.23 2.58 0.26
C GLU A 177 13.78 2.17 0.01
N ALA A 178 12.80 3.00 0.45
CA ALA A 178 11.39 2.75 0.16
C ALA A 178 11.07 2.88 -1.33
N GLU A 179 11.69 3.83 -2.03
CA GLU A 179 11.55 3.96 -3.49
C GLU A 179 12.13 2.75 -4.22
N ALA A 180 13.36 2.37 -3.92
CA ALA A 180 14.00 1.20 -4.52
C ALA A 180 13.19 -0.09 -4.30
N ALA A 181 12.63 -0.28 -3.10
CA ALA A 181 11.75 -1.40 -2.81
C ALA A 181 10.44 -1.34 -3.61
N ALA A 182 9.86 -0.15 -3.77
CA ALA A 182 8.64 0.03 -4.54
C ALA A 182 8.86 -0.19 -6.05
N GLU A 183 10.01 0.23 -6.58
CA GLU A 183 10.40 -0.03 -7.98
C GLU A 183 10.54 -1.53 -8.25
N LEU A 184 11.22 -2.27 -7.37
CA LEU A 184 11.38 -3.72 -7.48
C LEU A 184 10.04 -4.47 -7.40
N ALA A 185 9.15 -4.05 -6.50
CA ALA A 185 7.83 -4.65 -6.34
C ALA A 185 6.86 -4.32 -7.48
N GLY A 186 7.07 -3.16 -8.12
CA GLY A 186 6.18 -2.57 -9.11
C GLY A 186 4.88 -2.02 -8.51
N CYS A 187 4.33 -0.99 -9.14
CA CYS A 187 3.03 -0.43 -8.83
C CYS A 187 2.40 0.08 -10.12
N ASP A 188 1.16 -0.34 -10.39
CA ASP A 188 0.46 0.06 -11.61
C ASP A 188 -0.33 1.37 -11.41
N PHE A 189 -0.80 1.63 -10.18
CA PHE A 189 -1.60 2.82 -9.88
C PHE A 189 -1.58 3.16 -8.39
N ALA A 190 -1.40 4.44 -8.07
CA ALA A 190 -1.47 4.95 -6.72
C ALA A 190 -2.70 5.84 -6.52
N ILE A 191 -3.33 5.77 -5.35
CA ILE A 191 -4.41 6.65 -4.91
C ILE A 191 -3.99 7.23 -3.56
N ASN A 192 -3.52 8.44 -3.55
CA ASN A 192 -3.09 9.13 -2.35
C ASN A 192 -4.10 10.21 -1.96
N VAL A 193 -4.26 10.41 -0.66
CA VAL A 193 -5.17 11.45 -0.13
C VAL A 193 -4.41 12.39 0.79
N THR A 194 -4.90 13.62 0.92
CA THR A 194 -4.52 14.55 1.96
C THR A 194 -5.73 14.90 2.81
N LEU A 195 -5.49 15.17 4.09
CA LEU A 195 -6.52 15.50 5.06
C LEU A 195 -6.17 16.82 5.78
N ASP A 196 -7.19 17.54 6.21
CA ASP A 196 -7.02 18.64 7.15
C ASP A 196 -6.88 18.14 8.61
N PRO A 197 -6.57 19.01 9.57
CA PRO A 197 -6.47 18.62 10.97
C PRO A 197 -7.75 18.01 11.57
N ALA A 198 -8.92 18.30 10.98
CA ALA A 198 -10.20 17.70 11.36
C ALA A 198 -10.47 16.36 10.62
N ARG A 199 -9.45 15.80 9.92
CA ARG A 199 -9.51 14.57 9.11
C ARG A 199 -10.51 14.61 7.96
N ARG A 200 -10.82 15.79 7.44
CA ARG A 200 -11.65 15.93 6.25
C ARG A 200 -10.76 15.85 5.01
N LEU A 201 -11.26 15.17 3.99
CA LEU A 201 -10.56 15.00 2.71
C LEU A 201 -10.33 16.36 2.05
N THR A 202 -9.07 16.70 1.76
CA THR A 202 -8.68 17.95 1.10
C THR A 202 -8.13 17.74 -0.31
N GLY A 203 -7.67 16.52 -0.63
CA GLY A 203 -7.19 16.20 -1.95
C GLY A 203 -7.15 14.70 -2.22
N VAL A 204 -7.27 14.34 -3.50
CA VAL A 204 -7.08 12.98 -4.00
C VAL A 204 -6.13 13.05 -5.20
N PHE A 205 -5.01 12.35 -5.12
CA PHE A 205 -3.96 12.31 -6.13
C PHE A 205 -3.85 10.89 -6.67
N CYS A 206 -4.06 10.72 -7.96
CA CYS A 206 -4.14 9.41 -8.58
C CYS A 206 -3.20 9.32 -9.80
N GLY A 207 -2.46 8.23 -9.92
CA GLY A 207 -1.58 8.02 -11.07
C GLY A 207 -0.38 7.15 -10.76
N ASP A 208 0.76 7.52 -11.35
CA ASP A 208 2.05 6.89 -11.08
C ASP A 208 2.44 7.09 -9.61
N ILE A 209 3.17 6.13 -9.05
CA ILE A 209 3.59 6.19 -7.64
C ILE A 209 4.75 7.17 -7.41
N ARG A 210 5.45 7.51 -8.48
CA ARG A 210 6.59 8.47 -8.48
C ARG A 210 6.11 9.91 -8.54
#